data_b8e61585e04eb234311b24132b6517e5
#
_entry.id   b8e61585e04eb234311b24132b6517e5
#
_cell.length_a   1.000
_cell.length_b   1.000
_cell.length_c   1.000
_cell.angle_alpha   90.00
_cell.angle_beta   90.00
_cell.angle_gamma   90.00
#
_symmetry.space_group_name_H-M   'P 1'
#
loop_
_entity.id
_entity.type
_entity.pdbx_description
1 polymer ?
#
loop_
_entity_poly.entity_id
_entity_poly.type
_entity_poly.pdbx_seq_one_letter_code
_entity_poly.pdbx_strand_id
1 'polypeptide(L)'
;MAEYYEKVQYSEQPEQVRYRTRPDGKADVWIRHDIRQEEQEEGIIWLAREVYLQTVQSQAEIEADAPGIFLRESGIQKRLTDAVQNWMDGKVHREKDYDNIASACSYIQSTDPVFQSEAEVCVAWRDRVWRYCYNVLAAVMAGLRPIPSVEELLAELNAEIPLVWPEAA
;
A
#
# COMPACT_ATOMS: atom_id res chain seq x y z
N MET A 1 -8.28 -10.42 -17.40
CA MET A 1 -6.95 -9.88 -17.11
C MET A 1 -7.15 -8.40 -16.84
N ALA A 2 -6.58 -7.87 -15.76
CA ALA A 2 -6.63 -6.44 -15.47
C ALA A 2 -5.39 -5.76 -16.05
N GLU A 3 -5.53 -4.51 -16.47
CA GLU A 3 -4.46 -3.67 -16.98
C GLU A 3 -4.38 -2.41 -16.13
N TYR A 4 -3.15 -2.01 -15.73
CA TYR A 4 -2.92 -0.83 -14.92
C TYR A 4 -2.18 0.24 -15.73
N TYR A 5 -2.67 1.47 -15.61
CA TYR A 5 -2.10 2.66 -16.24
C TYR A 5 -1.76 3.69 -15.16
N GLU A 6 -0.46 4.01 -15.02
CA GLU A 6 0.05 4.93 -13.99
C GLU A 6 -0.39 6.38 -14.23
N LYS A 7 -0.52 6.79 -15.50
CA LYS A 7 -0.93 8.15 -15.88
C LYS A 7 -1.80 8.12 -17.13
N VAL A 8 -3.07 8.50 -16.96
CA VAL A 8 -4.03 8.67 -18.06
C VAL A 8 -4.49 10.12 -18.10
N GLN A 9 -4.60 10.69 -19.31
CA GLN A 9 -5.02 12.07 -19.53
C GLN A 9 -6.45 12.13 -20.05
N TYR A 10 -7.20 13.12 -19.57
CA TYR A 10 -8.58 13.39 -19.98
C TYR A 10 -8.77 14.89 -20.22
N SER A 11 -9.60 15.25 -21.22
CA SER A 11 -9.99 16.63 -21.50
C SER A 11 -11.02 17.16 -20.50
N GLU A 12 -11.78 16.27 -19.87
CA GLU A 12 -12.80 16.57 -18.87
C GLU A 12 -12.57 15.72 -17.63
N GLN A 13 -13.16 16.13 -16.48
CA GLN A 13 -13.05 15.36 -15.25
C GLN A 13 -13.66 13.94 -15.44
N PRO A 14 -12.85 12.88 -15.33
CA PRO A 14 -13.36 11.52 -15.48
C PRO A 14 -14.14 11.06 -14.24
N GLU A 15 -15.13 10.21 -14.45
CA GLU A 15 -15.80 9.51 -13.36
C GLU A 15 -14.81 8.56 -12.65
N GLN A 16 -14.97 8.37 -11.34
CA GLN A 16 -14.13 7.43 -10.58
C GLN A 16 -14.29 5.99 -11.06
N VAL A 17 -15.51 5.59 -11.38
CA VAL A 17 -15.81 4.27 -11.95
C VAL A 17 -16.61 4.47 -13.24
N ARG A 18 -16.12 3.88 -14.33
CA ARG A 18 -16.87 3.77 -15.58
C ARG A 18 -17.18 2.32 -15.84
N TYR A 19 -18.44 2.00 -16.03
CA TYR A 19 -18.96 0.66 -16.27
C TYR A 19 -19.68 0.58 -17.60
N ARG A 20 -19.33 -0.40 -18.46
CA ARG A 20 -19.96 -0.62 -19.75
C ARG A 20 -20.30 -2.10 -19.96
N THR A 21 -21.58 -2.44 -19.97
CA THR A 21 -22.07 -3.79 -20.25
C THR A 21 -21.74 -4.20 -21.69
N ARG A 22 -21.34 -5.44 -21.87
CA ARG A 22 -21.05 -6.08 -23.16
C ARG A 22 -22.15 -7.06 -23.55
N PRO A 23 -22.29 -7.37 -24.86
CA PRO A 23 -23.26 -8.36 -25.31
C PRO A 23 -23.03 -9.79 -24.81
N ASP A 24 -21.80 -10.12 -24.40
CA ASP A 24 -21.41 -11.44 -23.88
C ASP A 24 -21.71 -11.64 -22.38
N GLY A 25 -22.43 -10.71 -21.75
CA GLY A 25 -22.77 -10.75 -20.32
C GLY A 25 -21.67 -10.31 -19.39
N LYS A 26 -20.53 -9.88 -19.92
CA LYS A 26 -19.44 -9.25 -19.16
C LYS A 26 -19.60 -7.73 -19.16
N ALA A 27 -18.77 -7.07 -18.38
CA ALA A 27 -18.61 -5.62 -18.42
C ALA A 27 -17.14 -5.23 -18.59
N ASP A 28 -16.90 -4.15 -19.32
CA ASP A 28 -15.67 -3.40 -19.29
C ASP A 28 -15.76 -2.38 -18.15
N VAL A 29 -14.77 -2.35 -17.29
CA VAL A 29 -14.74 -1.48 -16.11
C VAL A 29 -13.42 -0.73 -16.05
N TRP A 30 -13.50 0.58 -15.84
CA TRP A 30 -12.38 1.47 -15.59
C TRP A 30 -12.52 2.05 -14.19
N ILE A 31 -11.55 1.81 -13.31
CA ILE A 31 -11.51 2.34 -11.94
C ILE A 31 -10.34 3.31 -11.87
N ARG A 32 -10.61 4.55 -11.46
CA ARG A 32 -9.67 5.66 -11.42
C ARG A 32 -9.41 6.10 -10.01
N HIS A 33 -8.15 6.43 -9.74
CA HIS A 33 -7.69 6.97 -8.48
C HIS A 33 -6.75 8.16 -8.72
N ASP A 34 -6.52 9.00 -7.70
CA ASP A 34 -5.70 10.22 -7.80
C ASP A 34 -6.14 11.15 -8.96
N ILE A 35 -7.45 11.33 -9.13
CA ILE A 35 -8.00 12.24 -10.13
C ILE A 35 -7.63 13.68 -9.74
N ARG A 36 -6.84 14.35 -10.58
CA ARG A 36 -6.37 15.71 -10.33
C ARG A 36 -6.26 16.53 -11.61
N GLN A 37 -6.30 17.84 -11.45
CA GLN A 37 -6.04 18.79 -12.54
C GLN A 37 -4.54 19.07 -12.67
N GLU A 38 -4.09 19.29 -13.91
CA GLU A 38 -2.75 19.78 -14.24
C GLU A 38 -2.90 20.86 -15.30
N GLU A 39 -2.30 22.04 -15.06
CA GLU A 39 -2.29 23.14 -16.00
C GLU A 39 -1.15 22.94 -17.01
N GLN A 40 -1.44 23.05 -18.30
CA GLN A 40 -0.49 22.92 -19.40
C GLN A 40 -0.59 24.13 -20.32
N GLU A 41 0.36 24.31 -21.23
CA GLU A 41 0.38 25.44 -22.19
C GLU A 41 -0.89 25.50 -23.04
N GLU A 42 -1.51 24.36 -23.34
CA GLU A 42 -2.72 24.24 -24.16
C GLU A 42 -4.03 24.27 -23.35
N GLY A 43 -3.95 24.38 -22.00
CA GLY A 43 -5.11 24.44 -21.11
C GLY A 43 -5.05 23.46 -19.95
N ILE A 44 -6.19 23.29 -19.26
CA ILE A 44 -6.31 22.38 -18.13
C ILE A 44 -6.62 20.97 -18.60
N ILE A 45 -5.85 20.01 -18.12
CA ILE A 45 -6.12 18.57 -18.32
C ILE A 45 -6.41 17.90 -16.98
N TRP A 46 -7.08 16.76 -17.04
CA TRP A 46 -7.27 15.88 -15.89
C TRP A 46 -6.36 14.67 -16.00
N LEU A 47 -5.74 14.30 -14.89
CA LEU A 47 -4.88 13.12 -14.77
C LEU A 47 -5.51 12.16 -13.78
N ALA A 48 -5.35 10.88 -14.04
CA ALA A 48 -5.72 9.81 -13.13
C ALA A 48 -4.77 8.61 -13.27
N ARG A 49 -4.66 7.81 -12.21
CA ARG A 49 -4.24 6.42 -12.31
C ARG A 49 -5.46 5.58 -12.65
N GLU A 50 -5.33 4.60 -13.52
CA GLU A 50 -6.46 3.81 -13.99
C GLU A 50 -6.17 2.31 -13.95
N VAL A 51 -7.14 1.53 -13.52
CA VAL A 51 -7.21 0.08 -13.72
C VAL A 51 -8.36 -0.22 -14.65
N TYR A 52 -8.08 -0.93 -15.74
CA TYR A 52 -9.07 -1.52 -16.64
C TYR A 52 -9.19 -3.00 -16.36
N LEU A 53 -10.40 -3.52 -16.26
CA LEU A 53 -10.68 -4.94 -16.13
C LEU A 53 -11.97 -5.36 -16.82
N GLN A 54 -12.07 -6.64 -17.13
CA GLN A 54 -13.32 -7.27 -17.57
C GLN A 54 -13.87 -8.16 -16.45
N THR A 55 -15.14 -8.00 -16.12
CA THR A 55 -15.78 -8.70 -15.01
C THR A 55 -17.21 -9.13 -15.34
N VAL A 56 -17.74 -10.05 -14.54
CA VAL A 56 -19.15 -10.43 -14.48
C VAL A 56 -19.87 -9.83 -13.27
N GLN A 57 -19.13 -9.12 -12.39
CA GLN A 57 -19.72 -8.42 -11.24
C GLN A 57 -20.63 -7.29 -11.69
N SER A 58 -21.65 -7.00 -10.90
CA SER A 58 -22.55 -5.87 -11.14
C SER A 58 -21.86 -4.53 -10.89
N GLN A 59 -22.42 -3.47 -11.45
CA GLN A 59 -21.93 -2.11 -11.21
C GLN A 59 -21.90 -1.77 -9.71
N ALA A 60 -22.94 -2.13 -8.97
CA ALA A 60 -23.04 -1.86 -7.53
C ALA A 60 -21.92 -2.57 -6.72
N GLU A 61 -21.58 -3.81 -7.06
CA GLU A 61 -20.46 -4.53 -6.42
C GLU A 61 -19.11 -3.88 -6.72
N ILE A 62 -18.91 -3.41 -7.95
CA ILE A 62 -17.69 -2.69 -8.34
C ILE A 62 -17.58 -1.35 -7.61
N GLU A 63 -18.65 -0.56 -7.58
CA GLU A 63 -18.65 0.75 -6.90
C GLU A 63 -18.42 0.61 -5.39
N ALA A 64 -18.97 -0.44 -4.77
CA ALA A 64 -18.80 -0.69 -3.33
C ALA A 64 -17.34 -1.01 -2.92
N ASP A 65 -16.55 -1.60 -3.80
CA ASP A 65 -15.14 -1.99 -3.52
C ASP A 65 -14.13 -1.36 -4.51
N ALA A 66 -14.50 -0.30 -5.21
CA ALA A 66 -13.62 0.32 -6.22
C ALA A 66 -12.21 0.64 -5.71
N PRO A 67 -11.99 1.23 -4.51
CA PRO A 67 -10.65 1.45 -3.99
C PRO A 67 -9.87 0.15 -3.76
N GLY A 68 -10.51 -0.89 -3.23
CA GLY A 68 -9.89 -2.19 -2.98
C GLY A 68 -9.50 -2.91 -4.27
N ILE A 69 -10.39 -2.89 -5.26
CA ILE A 69 -10.11 -3.44 -6.59
C ILE A 69 -8.92 -2.70 -7.22
N PHE A 70 -8.92 -1.36 -7.17
CA PHE A 70 -7.82 -0.56 -7.70
C PHE A 70 -6.48 -0.93 -7.04
N LEU A 71 -6.42 -1.01 -5.71
CA LEU A 71 -5.19 -1.33 -4.98
C LEU A 71 -4.64 -2.71 -5.33
N ARG A 72 -5.51 -3.71 -5.47
CA ARG A 72 -5.12 -5.09 -5.83
C ARG A 72 -4.65 -5.17 -7.28
N GLU A 73 -5.48 -4.72 -8.21
CA GLU A 73 -5.24 -4.88 -9.65
C GLU A 73 -4.08 -4.01 -10.17
N SER A 74 -3.85 -2.83 -9.56
CA SER A 74 -2.68 -2.00 -9.86
C SER A 74 -1.36 -2.57 -9.31
N GLY A 75 -1.42 -3.55 -8.41
CA GLY A 75 -0.26 -4.08 -7.69
C GLY A 75 0.36 -3.10 -6.69
N ILE A 76 -0.26 -1.94 -6.45
CA ILE A 76 0.26 -0.93 -5.51
C ILE A 76 0.33 -1.48 -4.10
N GLN A 77 -0.72 -2.17 -3.64
CA GLN A 77 -0.74 -2.75 -2.31
C GLN A 77 0.43 -3.72 -2.11
N LYS A 78 0.70 -4.58 -3.10
CA LYS A 78 1.83 -5.51 -3.03
C LYS A 78 3.17 -4.78 -2.97
N ARG A 79 3.37 -3.76 -3.81
CA ARG A 79 4.61 -2.96 -3.80
C ARG A 79 4.86 -2.28 -2.46
N LEU A 80 3.82 -1.70 -1.84
CA LEU A 80 3.91 -1.08 -0.51
C LEU A 80 4.22 -2.12 0.57
N THR A 81 3.55 -3.28 0.55
CA THR A 81 3.81 -4.39 1.49
C THR A 81 5.24 -4.89 1.39
N ASP A 82 5.72 -5.17 0.17
CA ASP A 82 7.09 -5.62 -0.07
C ASP A 82 8.11 -4.57 0.39
N ALA A 83 7.85 -3.28 0.14
CA ALA A 83 8.74 -2.20 0.57
C ALA A 83 8.83 -2.08 2.10
N VAL A 84 7.72 -2.19 2.82
CA VAL A 84 7.68 -2.19 4.29
C VAL A 84 8.43 -3.39 4.85
N GLN A 85 8.21 -4.59 4.28
CA GLN A 85 8.93 -5.80 4.69
C GLN A 85 10.45 -5.64 4.51
N ASN A 86 10.89 -5.23 3.31
CA ASN A 86 12.30 -5.02 3.01
C ASN A 86 12.93 -3.93 3.90
N TRP A 87 12.16 -2.89 4.23
CA TRP A 87 12.62 -1.83 5.14
C TRP A 87 12.85 -2.37 6.56
N MET A 88 11.92 -3.18 7.10
CA MET A 88 12.08 -3.82 8.42
C MET A 88 13.28 -4.76 8.43
N ASP A 89 13.43 -5.61 7.41
CA ASP A 89 14.53 -6.54 7.28
C ASP A 89 15.87 -5.80 7.23
N GLY A 90 15.95 -4.74 6.42
CA GLY A 90 17.13 -3.91 6.31
C GLY A 90 17.48 -3.14 7.61
N LYS A 91 16.49 -2.81 8.45
CA LYS A 91 16.74 -2.17 9.75
C LYS A 91 17.45 -3.13 10.71
N VAL A 92 16.88 -4.31 10.95
CA VAL A 92 17.44 -5.29 11.90
C VAL A 92 18.80 -5.83 11.42
N HIS A 93 18.97 -5.99 10.10
CA HIS A 93 20.25 -6.43 9.54
C HIS A 93 21.36 -5.41 9.75
N ARG A 94 21.12 -4.14 9.45
CA ARG A 94 22.13 -3.08 9.61
C ARG A 94 22.51 -2.78 11.06
N GLU A 95 21.57 -2.93 11.98
CA GLU A 95 21.77 -2.49 13.36
C GLU A 95 22.21 -3.61 14.29
N LYS A 96 21.88 -4.87 14.00
CA LYS A 96 22.16 -6.04 14.86
C LYS A 96 22.55 -7.32 14.13
N ASP A 97 22.82 -7.25 12.82
CA ASP A 97 23.28 -8.38 12.01
C ASP A 97 22.30 -9.57 11.91
N TYR A 98 21.00 -9.36 12.20
CA TYR A 98 19.99 -10.38 11.93
C TYR A 98 19.70 -10.48 10.43
N ASP A 99 19.47 -11.68 9.91
CA ASP A 99 19.16 -11.89 8.48
C ASP A 99 17.93 -11.08 8.01
N ASN A 100 16.90 -11.04 8.85
CA ASN A 100 15.63 -10.33 8.61
C ASN A 100 14.82 -10.23 9.91
N ILE A 101 13.70 -9.51 9.87
CA ILE A 101 12.83 -9.32 11.06
C ILE A 101 12.26 -10.64 11.60
N ALA A 102 11.97 -11.62 10.75
CA ALA A 102 11.47 -12.92 11.22
C ALA A 102 12.56 -13.69 11.97
N SER A 103 13.82 -13.65 11.50
CA SER A 103 14.97 -14.20 12.21
C SER A 103 15.14 -13.53 13.58
N ALA A 104 15.14 -12.20 13.65
CA ALA A 104 15.23 -11.48 14.92
C ALA A 104 14.10 -11.90 15.91
N CYS A 105 12.87 -11.95 15.44
CA CYS A 105 11.71 -12.36 16.24
C CYS A 105 11.78 -13.81 16.72
N SER A 106 12.51 -14.71 16.03
CA SER A 106 12.58 -16.12 16.39
C SER A 106 13.28 -16.40 17.72
N TYR A 107 14.10 -15.45 18.20
CA TYR A 107 14.83 -15.55 19.47
C TYR A 107 13.98 -15.22 20.70
N ILE A 108 12.64 -15.05 20.56
CA ILE A 108 11.73 -14.72 21.67
C ILE A 108 11.78 -15.72 22.86
N GLN A 109 12.19 -16.95 22.61
CA GLN A 109 12.37 -18.01 23.61
C GLN A 109 13.85 -18.36 23.82
N SER A 110 14.77 -17.48 23.45
CA SER A 110 16.20 -17.71 23.65
C SER A 110 16.51 -17.82 25.14
N THR A 111 17.47 -18.72 25.47
CA THR A 111 18.05 -18.80 26.84
C THR A 111 19.10 -17.72 27.08
N ASP A 112 19.58 -17.06 26.04
CA ASP A 112 20.44 -15.88 26.15
C ASP A 112 19.56 -14.63 26.36
N PRO A 113 19.72 -13.91 27.50
CA PRO A 113 18.86 -12.77 27.82
C PRO A 113 19.00 -11.60 26.87
N VAL A 114 20.15 -11.43 26.21
CA VAL A 114 20.36 -10.37 25.22
C VAL A 114 19.52 -10.65 23.98
N PHE A 115 19.64 -11.84 23.40
CA PHE A 115 18.86 -12.23 22.23
C PHE A 115 17.34 -12.26 22.53
N GLN A 116 16.94 -12.69 23.73
CA GLN A 116 15.55 -12.67 24.11
C GLN A 116 15.00 -11.24 24.16
N SER A 117 15.70 -10.31 24.83
CA SER A 117 15.25 -8.91 24.95
C SER A 117 15.20 -8.19 23.61
N GLU A 118 16.15 -8.45 22.73
CA GLU A 118 16.13 -7.91 21.36
C GLU A 118 14.95 -8.44 20.56
N ALA A 119 14.64 -9.74 20.68
CA ALA A 119 13.50 -10.35 20.01
C ALA A 119 12.15 -9.79 20.52
N GLU A 120 12.00 -9.55 21.83
CA GLU A 120 10.81 -8.91 22.39
C GLU A 120 10.56 -7.53 21.78
N VAL A 121 11.61 -6.72 21.65
CA VAL A 121 11.54 -5.41 20.96
C VAL A 121 11.16 -5.58 19.51
N CYS A 122 11.78 -6.52 18.78
CA CYS A 122 11.49 -6.77 17.38
C CYS A 122 10.03 -7.19 17.13
N VAL A 123 9.49 -8.09 17.96
CA VAL A 123 8.09 -8.52 17.89
C VAL A 123 7.15 -7.33 18.09
N ALA A 124 7.35 -6.57 19.17
CA ALA A 124 6.51 -5.42 19.48
C ALA A 124 6.59 -4.32 18.41
N TRP A 125 7.78 -4.08 17.86
CA TRP A 125 8.00 -3.11 16.80
C TRP A 125 7.33 -3.53 15.50
N ARG A 126 7.55 -4.76 15.02
CA ARG A 126 6.91 -5.33 13.83
C ARG A 126 5.39 -5.22 13.90
N ASP A 127 4.80 -5.56 15.05
CA ASP A 127 3.34 -5.53 15.21
C ASP A 127 2.80 -4.10 15.15
N ARG A 128 3.54 -3.10 15.70
CA ARG A 128 3.19 -1.67 15.57
C ARG A 128 3.28 -1.19 14.12
N VAL A 129 4.33 -1.59 13.38
CA VAL A 129 4.51 -1.25 11.97
C VAL A 129 3.32 -1.75 11.14
N TRP A 130 2.99 -3.03 11.25
CA TRP A 130 1.86 -3.59 10.49
C TRP A 130 0.51 -2.99 10.89
N ARG A 131 0.30 -2.73 12.16
CA ARG A 131 -0.92 -2.04 12.62
C ARG A 131 -1.06 -0.65 12.02
N TYR A 132 0.03 0.10 11.94
CA TYR A 132 0.05 1.40 11.27
C TYR A 132 -0.31 1.26 9.79
N CYS A 133 0.30 0.31 9.08
CA CYS A 133 -0.01 0.05 7.67
C CYS A 133 -1.49 -0.33 7.44
N TYR A 134 -2.08 -1.14 8.31
CA TYR A 134 -3.52 -1.44 8.25
C TYR A 134 -4.39 -0.20 8.48
N ASN A 135 -4.01 0.70 9.37
CA ASN A 135 -4.73 1.96 9.57
C ASN A 135 -4.62 2.88 8.34
N VAL A 136 -3.43 2.96 7.73
CA VAL A 136 -3.24 3.67 6.46
C VAL A 136 -4.13 3.08 5.37
N LEU A 137 -4.13 1.75 5.21
CA LEU A 137 -4.99 1.07 4.23
C LEU A 137 -6.47 1.37 4.48
N ALA A 138 -6.93 1.29 5.72
CA ALA A 138 -8.32 1.59 6.08
C ALA A 138 -8.69 3.05 5.76
N ALA A 139 -7.80 4.01 6.00
CA ALA A 139 -8.02 5.41 5.67
C ALA A 139 -8.08 5.64 4.15
N VAL A 140 -7.23 4.97 3.37
CA VAL A 140 -7.27 5.01 1.90
C VAL A 140 -8.58 4.42 1.38
N MET A 141 -9.00 3.25 1.90
CA MET A 141 -10.26 2.61 1.53
C MET A 141 -11.48 3.47 1.84
N ALA A 142 -11.43 4.23 2.93
CA ALA A 142 -12.48 5.17 3.33
C ALA A 142 -12.41 6.51 2.58
N GLY A 143 -11.45 6.72 1.69
CA GLY A 143 -11.25 8.00 0.98
C GLY A 143 -10.78 9.15 1.88
N LEU A 144 -10.30 8.86 3.08
CA LEU A 144 -9.84 9.86 4.06
C LEU A 144 -8.41 10.36 3.79
N ARG A 145 -7.66 9.65 2.97
CA ARG A 145 -6.33 10.05 2.51
C ARG A 145 -6.03 9.45 1.13
N PRO A 146 -5.10 10.07 0.35
CA PRO A 146 -4.60 9.47 -0.89
C PRO A 146 -3.75 8.23 -0.61
N ILE A 147 -3.53 7.41 -1.64
CA ILE A 147 -2.58 6.30 -1.60
C ILE A 147 -1.17 6.90 -1.48
N PRO A 148 -0.41 6.59 -0.41
CA PRO A 148 0.95 7.08 -0.27
C PRO A 148 1.90 6.47 -1.31
N SER A 149 2.96 7.16 -1.66
CA SER A 149 4.12 6.56 -2.32
C SER A 149 4.87 5.66 -1.33
N VAL A 150 5.81 4.85 -1.83
CA VAL A 150 6.69 4.04 -0.97
C VAL A 150 7.51 4.94 -0.05
N GLU A 151 8.07 6.01 -0.60
CA GLU A 151 8.90 6.97 0.12
C GLU A 151 8.13 7.66 1.24
N GLU A 152 6.90 8.11 0.97
CA GLU A 152 6.04 8.74 1.97
C GLU A 152 5.69 7.77 3.10
N LEU A 153 5.26 6.54 2.78
CA LEU A 153 4.93 5.54 3.80
C LEU A 153 6.12 5.18 4.68
N LEU A 154 7.31 4.98 4.08
CA LEU A 154 8.52 4.67 4.85
C LEU A 154 9.00 5.85 5.68
N ALA A 155 8.82 7.09 5.21
CA ALA A 155 9.12 8.29 5.99
C ALA A 155 8.20 8.42 7.21
N GLU A 156 6.90 8.19 7.04
CA GLU A 156 5.92 8.15 8.13
C GLU A 156 6.29 7.08 9.17
N LEU A 157 6.61 5.86 8.73
CA LEU A 157 7.01 4.75 9.62
C LEU A 157 8.29 5.06 10.40
N ASN A 158 9.28 5.69 9.77
CA ASN A 158 10.51 6.11 10.45
C ASN A 158 10.25 7.19 11.53
N ALA A 159 9.32 8.10 11.27
CA ALA A 159 9.00 9.18 12.19
C ALA A 159 8.14 8.70 13.38
N GLU A 160 7.09 7.91 13.08
CA GLU A 160 6.07 7.54 14.07
C GLU A 160 6.41 6.25 14.85
N ILE A 161 7.17 5.34 14.24
CA ILE A 161 7.42 4.00 14.79
C ILE A 161 8.91 3.64 14.66
N PRO A 162 9.81 4.40 15.28
CA PRO A 162 11.23 4.07 15.26
C PRO A 162 11.49 2.73 15.98
N LEU A 163 12.46 1.95 15.48
CA LEU A 163 13.02 0.82 16.20
C LEU A 163 13.97 1.36 17.27
N VAL A 164 13.73 0.97 18.51
CA VAL A 164 14.59 1.35 19.65
C VAL A 164 15.03 0.06 20.35
N TRP A 165 16.30 -0.24 20.27
CA TRP A 165 16.88 -1.43 20.90
C TRP A 165 16.96 -1.29 22.41
N PRO A 166 16.94 -2.42 23.16
CA PRO A 166 17.15 -2.40 24.59
C PRO A 166 18.59 -1.89 24.89
N GLU A 167 18.73 -1.21 26.03
CA GLU A 167 20.06 -0.83 26.50
C GLU A 167 20.89 -2.09 26.77
N ALA A 168 22.18 -2.04 26.39
CA ALA A 168 23.09 -3.14 26.69
C ALA A 168 23.22 -3.27 28.22
N ALA A 169 22.87 -4.44 28.74
CA ALA A 169 22.98 -4.77 30.18
C ALA A 169 24.47 -4.93 30.61
#